data_00ecb3c6add4e0e8d85b2cc379f84355
#
_entry.id   00ecb3c6add4e0e8d85b2cc379f84355
#
_cell.length_a   1.000
_cell.length_b   1.000
_cell.length_c   1.000
_cell.angle_alpha   90.00
_cell.angle_beta   90.00
_cell.angle_gamma   90.00
#
_symmetry.space_group_name_H-M   'P 1'
#
loop_
_entity.id
_entity.type
_entity.pdbx_description
1 polymer ?
#
loop_
_entity_poly.entity_id
_entity_poly.type
_entity_poly.pdbx_seq_one_letter_code
_entity_poly.pdbx_strand_id
1 'polypeptide(L)'
;MMKEFLVEITTTIPNGTNPAEVNARRAAEAVRAKELAATGNLGRLWRPVGELRSIGLWRADNEADLHANVLDTLPLRPWMSVSVTPLEAHPNDPGPANPAT
;
A
#
# COMPACT_ATOMS: atom_id res chain seq x y z
N MET A 1 -5.82 -18.38 -0.11
CA MET A 1 -4.43 -17.97 -0.40
C MET A 1 -4.40 -16.55 -0.93
N MET A 2 -3.54 -15.72 -0.38
CA MET A 2 -3.46 -14.34 -0.82
C MET A 2 -2.73 -14.21 -2.16
N LYS A 3 -3.30 -13.38 -3.02
CA LYS A 3 -2.71 -12.97 -4.30
C LYS A 3 -1.96 -11.67 -4.13
N GLU A 4 -1.05 -11.37 -5.05
CA GLU A 4 -0.23 -10.18 -5.01
C GLU A 4 -0.71 -9.11 -5.98
N PHE A 5 -0.58 -7.86 -5.56
CA PHE A 5 -1.01 -6.69 -6.33
C PHE A 5 0.05 -5.60 -6.24
N LEU A 6 0.38 -5.01 -7.37
CA LEU A 6 1.13 -3.76 -7.39
C LEU A 6 0.15 -2.62 -7.23
N VAL A 7 0.34 -1.81 -6.20
CA VAL A 7 -0.55 -0.67 -5.94
C VAL A 7 0.26 0.61 -5.98
N GLU A 8 -0.14 1.53 -6.84
CA GLU A 8 0.44 2.87 -6.92
C GLU A 8 -0.54 3.85 -6.31
N ILE A 9 -0.05 4.66 -5.38
CA ILE A 9 -0.88 5.59 -4.61
C ILE A 9 -0.32 7.00 -4.73
N THR A 10 -1.17 7.94 -5.13
CA THR A 10 -0.88 9.37 -5.06
C THR A 10 -1.82 9.98 -4.04
N THR A 11 -1.25 10.67 -3.03
CA THR A 11 -2.04 11.34 -1.99
C THR A 11 -2.08 12.83 -2.26
N THR A 12 -3.27 13.39 -2.32
CA THR A 12 -3.49 14.82 -2.51
C THR A 12 -4.26 15.38 -1.32
N ILE A 13 -3.60 16.28 -0.59
CA ILE A 13 -4.22 16.94 0.58
C ILE A 13 -5.09 18.08 0.06
N PRO A 14 -6.41 18.11 0.39
CA PRO A 14 -7.28 19.19 -0.04
C PRO A 14 -6.79 20.55 0.47
N ASN A 15 -6.91 21.58 -0.37
CA ASN A 15 -6.57 22.94 0.02
C ASN A 15 -7.39 23.37 1.26
N GLY A 16 -6.73 24.05 2.19
CA GLY A 16 -7.37 24.53 3.41
C GLY A 16 -7.51 23.49 4.52
N THR A 17 -6.99 22.27 4.33
CA THR A 17 -6.99 21.27 5.38
C THR A 17 -6.11 21.73 6.55
N ASN A 18 -6.66 21.61 7.77
CA ASN A 18 -5.91 21.97 8.97
C ASN A 18 -4.66 21.11 9.11
N PRO A 19 -3.46 21.70 9.32
CA PRO A 19 -2.23 20.92 9.50
C PRO A 19 -2.29 19.87 10.61
N ALA A 20 -3.04 20.14 11.69
CA ALA A 20 -3.22 19.18 12.77
C ALA A 20 -3.98 17.94 12.31
N GLU A 21 -4.98 18.11 11.44
CA GLU A 21 -5.72 16.98 10.84
C GLU A 21 -4.80 16.16 9.92
N VAL A 22 -4.00 16.82 9.09
CA VAL A 22 -3.02 16.13 8.22
C VAL A 22 -2.07 15.28 9.06
N ASN A 23 -1.51 15.85 10.12
CA ASN A 23 -0.58 15.15 11.00
C ASN A 23 -1.25 13.97 11.71
N ALA A 24 -2.48 14.14 12.17
CA ALA A 24 -3.23 13.07 12.84
C ALA A 24 -3.52 11.91 11.89
N ARG A 25 -3.92 12.20 10.65
CA ARG A 25 -4.18 11.17 9.64
C ARG A 25 -2.90 10.44 9.23
N ARG A 26 -1.78 11.15 9.11
CA ARG A 26 -0.48 10.52 8.80
C ARG A 26 -0.01 9.60 9.92
N ALA A 27 -0.19 10.00 11.16
CA ALA A 27 0.15 9.15 12.31
C ALA A 27 -0.72 7.90 12.35
N ALA A 28 -2.03 8.03 12.11
CA ALA A 28 -2.96 6.91 12.05
C ALA A 28 -2.64 5.99 10.86
N GLU A 29 -2.25 6.55 9.73
CA GLU A 29 -1.83 5.79 8.55
C GLU A 29 -0.61 4.92 8.86
N ALA A 30 0.38 5.45 9.56
CA ALA A 30 1.58 4.70 9.95
C ALA A 30 1.24 3.52 10.85
N VAL A 31 0.31 3.70 11.79
CA VAL A 31 -0.17 2.62 12.67
C VAL A 31 -0.87 1.53 11.85
N ARG A 32 -1.78 1.94 10.95
CA ARG A 32 -2.53 0.99 10.11
C ARG A 32 -1.60 0.22 9.17
N ALA A 33 -0.60 0.88 8.59
CA ALA A 33 0.38 0.24 7.73
C ALA A 33 1.14 -0.87 8.48
N LYS A 34 1.50 -0.64 9.74
CA LYS A 34 2.15 -1.67 10.56
C LYS A 34 1.22 -2.85 10.83
N GLU A 35 -0.04 -2.61 11.09
CA GLU A 35 -1.05 -3.67 11.26
C GLU A 35 -1.16 -4.52 10.01
N LEU A 36 -1.24 -3.87 8.84
CA LEU A 36 -1.37 -4.58 7.56
C LEU A 36 -0.08 -5.33 7.20
N ALA A 37 1.08 -4.83 7.59
CA ALA A 37 2.33 -5.54 7.45
C ALA A 37 2.35 -6.80 8.32
N ALA A 38 1.86 -6.69 9.55
CA ALA A 38 1.80 -7.83 10.48
C ALA A 38 0.89 -8.94 9.99
N THR A 39 -0.20 -8.60 9.30
CA THR A 39 -1.13 -9.61 8.75
C THR A 39 -0.71 -10.13 7.37
N GLY A 40 0.36 -9.59 6.78
CA GLY A 40 0.85 -9.97 5.46
C GLY A 40 0.17 -9.26 4.29
N ASN A 41 -0.82 -8.40 4.54
CA ASN A 41 -1.49 -7.65 3.48
C ASN A 41 -0.56 -6.61 2.84
N LEU A 42 0.32 -5.97 3.61
CA LEU A 42 1.35 -5.08 3.08
C LEU A 42 2.69 -5.80 3.09
N GLY A 43 3.23 -6.10 1.90
CA GLY A 43 4.50 -6.81 1.77
C GLY A 43 5.71 -5.89 1.68
N ARG A 44 5.67 -4.96 0.77
CA ARG A 44 6.73 -3.97 0.55
C ARG A 44 6.12 -2.63 0.18
N LEU A 45 6.82 -1.57 0.50
CA LEU A 45 6.38 -0.22 0.15
C LEU A 45 7.61 0.60 -0.26
N TRP A 46 7.53 1.23 -1.42
CA TRP A 46 8.60 2.06 -1.97
C TRP A 46 8.07 3.44 -2.32
N ARG A 47 8.99 4.38 -2.40
CA ARG A 47 8.74 5.71 -2.94
C ARG A 47 9.77 5.96 -4.04
N PRO A 48 9.35 6.31 -5.27
CA PRO A 48 10.31 6.73 -6.28
C PRO A 48 11.12 7.94 -5.78
N VAL A 49 12.40 7.94 -6.07
CA VAL A 49 13.28 9.01 -5.61
C VAL A 49 12.80 10.34 -6.17
N GLY A 50 12.61 11.33 -5.31
CA GLY A 50 12.16 12.67 -5.70
C GLY A 50 10.67 12.81 -5.93
N GLU A 51 9.87 11.76 -5.70
CA GLU A 51 8.42 11.81 -5.89
C GLU A 51 7.68 11.57 -4.57
N LEU A 52 6.41 12.00 -4.52
CA LEU A 52 5.56 11.84 -3.34
C LEU A 52 4.61 10.63 -3.43
N ARG A 53 4.51 10.01 -4.61
CA ARG A 53 3.69 8.81 -4.76
C ARG A 53 4.36 7.60 -4.14
N SER A 54 3.59 6.59 -3.78
CA SER A 54 4.12 5.32 -3.31
C SER A 54 3.82 4.20 -4.28
N ILE A 55 4.67 3.18 -4.27
CA ILE A 55 4.49 1.94 -5.02
C ILE A 55 4.61 0.81 -4.02
N GLY A 56 3.60 -0.05 -3.94
CA GLY A 56 3.58 -1.10 -2.94
C GLY A 56 3.28 -2.47 -3.51
N LEU A 57 3.79 -3.48 -2.83
CA LEU A 57 3.39 -4.87 -3.01
C LEU A 57 2.39 -5.19 -1.91
N TRP A 58 1.15 -5.41 -2.31
CA TRP A 58 0.04 -5.68 -1.39
C TRP A 58 -0.53 -7.07 -1.66
N ARG A 59 -1.16 -7.65 -0.64
CA ARG A 59 -1.73 -9.00 -0.73
C ARG A 59 -3.15 -9.03 -0.19
N ALA A 60 -4.01 -9.77 -0.87
CA ALA A 60 -5.38 -10.07 -0.45
C ALA A 60 -5.87 -11.29 -1.22
N ASP A 61 -7.01 -11.85 -0.82
CA ASP A 61 -7.55 -13.04 -1.50
C ASP A 61 -8.00 -12.75 -2.91
N ASN A 62 -8.45 -11.53 -3.16
CA ASN A 62 -8.84 -11.04 -4.49
C ASN A 62 -8.83 -9.51 -4.49
N GLU A 63 -9.05 -8.89 -5.66
CA GLU A 63 -9.01 -7.44 -5.77
C GLU A 63 -10.12 -6.74 -4.98
N ALA A 64 -11.33 -7.32 -4.95
CA ALA A 64 -12.44 -6.76 -4.17
C ALA A 64 -12.11 -6.75 -2.68
N ASP A 65 -11.51 -7.81 -2.17
CA ASP A 65 -11.05 -7.90 -0.79
C ASP A 65 -9.94 -6.87 -0.52
N LEU A 66 -9.00 -6.70 -1.45
CA LEU A 66 -7.93 -5.70 -1.34
C LEU A 66 -8.52 -4.30 -1.14
N HIS A 67 -9.52 -3.92 -1.94
CA HIS A 67 -10.17 -2.63 -1.80
C HIS A 67 -10.95 -2.52 -0.49
N ALA A 68 -11.89 -3.43 -0.24
CA ALA A 68 -12.83 -3.31 0.87
C ALA A 68 -12.17 -3.45 2.25
N ASN A 69 -11.26 -4.40 2.40
CA ASN A 69 -10.73 -4.78 3.72
C ASN A 69 -9.29 -4.31 3.97
N VAL A 70 -8.62 -3.77 2.97
CA VAL A 70 -7.23 -3.31 3.09
C VAL A 70 -7.12 -1.83 2.72
N LEU A 71 -7.26 -1.48 1.45
CA LEU A 71 -7.02 -0.11 1.00
C LEU A 71 -8.05 0.89 1.57
N ASP A 72 -9.33 0.53 1.60
CA ASP A 72 -10.39 1.40 2.10
C ASP A 72 -10.33 1.58 3.62
N THR A 73 -9.51 0.79 4.33
CA THR A 73 -9.28 0.95 5.77
C THR A 73 -8.16 1.94 6.10
N LEU A 74 -7.44 2.43 5.08
CA LEU A 74 -6.35 3.37 5.29
C LEU A 74 -6.91 4.76 5.67
N PRO A 75 -6.41 5.38 6.76
CA PRO A 75 -6.88 6.71 7.19
C PRO A 75 -6.74 7.81 6.13
N LEU A 76 -5.75 7.72 5.24
CA LEU A 76 -5.55 8.68 4.16
C LEU A 76 -6.36 8.35 2.90
N ARG A 77 -7.11 7.23 2.88
CA ARG A 77 -7.80 6.75 1.69
C ARG A 77 -8.66 7.81 0.97
N PRO A 78 -9.40 8.69 1.68
CA PRO A 78 -10.19 9.74 1.01
C PRO A 78 -9.35 10.71 0.17
N TRP A 79 -8.07 10.82 0.47
CA TRP A 79 -7.14 11.72 -0.25
C TRP A 79 -6.27 10.99 -1.26
N MET A 80 -6.49 9.69 -1.44
CA MET A 80 -5.67 8.86 -2.32
C MET A 80 -6.31 8.63 -3.68
N SER A 81 -5.48 8.71 -4.72
CA SER A 81 -5.74 8.13 -6.02
C SER A 81 -4.98 6.82 -6.10
N VAL A 82 -5.66 5.72 -6.39
CA VAL A 82 -5.12 4.37 -6.30
C VAL A 82 -5.20 3.68 -7.66
N SER A 83 -4.10 3.06 -8.08
CA SER A 83 -4.04 2.21 -9.26
C SER A 83 -3.59 0.81 -8.84
N VAL A 84 -4.36 -0.21 -9.17
CA VAL A 84 -4.11 -1.60 -8.77
C VAL A 84 -3.82 -2.44 -10.00
N THR A 85 -2.71 -3.18 -9.96
CA THR A 85 -2.33 -4.12 -11.01
C THR A 85 -2.16 -5.50 -10.38
N PRO A 86 -3.00 -6.49 -10.73
CA PRO A 86 -2.80 -7.87 -10.29
C PRO A 86 -1.48 -8.43 -10.81
N LEU A 87 -0.79 -9.19 -9.97
CA LEU A 87 0.51 -9.76 -10.31
C LEU A 87 0.47 -11.28 -10.22
N GLU A 88 1.28 -11.89 -11.07
CA GLU A 88 1.63 -13.30 -10.98
C GLU A 88 3.12 -13.44 -11.25
N ALA A 89 3.73 -14.53 -10.78
CA ALA A 89 5.14 -14.76 -11.04
C ALA A 89 5.38 -14.97 -12.55
N HIS A 90 6.36 -14.25 -13.07
CA HIS A 90 6.82 -14.49 -14.45
C HIS A 90 7.58 -15.82 -14.51
N PRO A 91 7.53 -16.58 -15.63
CA PRO A 91 8.28 -17.84 -15.75
C PRO A 91 9.78 -17.72 -15.45
N ASN A 92 10.34 -16.56 -15.65
CA ASN A 92 11.76 -16.28 -15.39
C ASN A 92 12.02 -15.64 -14.03
N ASP A 93 11.00 -15.55 -13.15
CA ASP A 93 11.20 -15.01 -11.82
C ASP A 93 12.12 -15.94 -11.02
N PRO A 94 13.25 -15.42 -10.47
CA PRO A 94 14.17 -16.25 -9.70
C PRO A 94 13.64 -16.62 -8.31
N GLY A 95 12.49 -16.07 -7.91
CA GLY A 95 11.98 -16.20 -6.55
C GLY A 95 12.65 -15.24 -5.57
N PRO A 96 12.21 -15.27 -4.30
CA PRO A 96 12.78 -14.39 -3.27
C PRO A 96 14.27 -14.68 -3.07
N ALA A 97 15.02 -13.64 -2.68
CA ALA A 97 16.41 -13.80 -2.31
C ALA A 97 16.54 -14.77 -1.11
N ASN A 98 17.53 -15.66 -1.14
CA ASN A 98 17.80 -16.56 -0.04
C ASN A 98 18.84 -15.94 0.90
N PRO A 99 18.44 -15.43 2.08
CA PRO A 99 19.35 -14.76 2.99
C PRO A 99 20.32 -15.72 3.69
N ALA A 100 20.12 -17.04 3.57
CA ALA A 100 20.97 -18.03 4.22
C ALA A 100 22.22 -18.39 3.42
N THR A 101 22.34 -17.92 2.19
CA THR A 101 23.50 -18.17 1.33
C THR A 101 24.46 -17.01 1.31
#